data_bc769c3503b92c9f74d573fe760e9457
#
_entry.id   bc769c3503b92c9f74d573fe760e9457
#
_cell.length_a   1.000
_cell.length_b   1.000
_cell.length_c   1.000
_cell.angle_alpha   90.00
_cell.angle_beta   90.00
_cell.angle_gamma   90.00
#
_symmetry.space_group_name_H-M   'P 1'
#
loop_
_entity.id
_entity.type
_entity.pdbx_description
1 polymer ?
#
loop_
_entity_poly.entity_id
_entity_poly.type
_entity_poly.pdbx_seq_one_letter_code
_entity_poly.pdbx_strand_id
1 'polypeptide(L)'
;GGVQIKMPDSVCDNKLLKKSMEENRQIVKCADQRIEQIAEQIKRGQYPQEGLSVISHIKGLLGQRLWFYRKTSGYTDKLKISGVCIGCGLCSRNCPMGNIEIRDYRAVPGKQCTMCYRCISLCPQKAITLLGDQVQEQCGYEKYV
;
A
#
# COMPACT_ATOMS: atom_id res chain seq x y z
N GLY A 1 -3.59 2.92 -24.16
CA GLY A 1 -2.61 3.82 -23.57
C GLY A 1 -2.18 3.33 -22.20
N GLY A 2 -1.08 3.83 -21.69
CA GLY A 2 -0.56 3.58 -20.36
C GLY A 2 0.05 4.85 -19.77
N VAL A 3 -0.07 5.01 -18.46
CA VAL A 3 0.47 6.17 -17.75
C VAL A 3 1.11 5.69 -16.46
N GLN A 4 2.24 6.28 -16.10
CA GLN A 4 2.90 6.05 -14.82
C GLN A 4 2.73 7.28 -13.92
N ILE A 5 2.15 7.07 -12.74
CA ILE A 5 1.99 8.09 -11.71
C ILE A 5 2.70 7.60 -10.46
N LYS A 6 3.66 8.39 -9.98
CA LYS A 6 4.37 8.09 -8.75
C LYS A 6 3.52 8.51 -7.56
N MET A 7 3.26 7.57 -6.66
CA MET A 7 2.52 7.80 -5.41
C MET A 7 3.38 7.48 -4.19
N PRO A 8 3.04 7.99 -3.00
CA PRO A 8 3.66 7.57 -1.76
C PRO A 8 3.52 6.07 -1.52
N ASP A 9 4.52 5.45 -0.89
CA ASP A 9 4.44 4.04 -0.50
C ASP A 9 3.44 3.86 0.65
N SER A 10 2.73 2.74 0.67
CA SER A 10 1.82 2.36 1.76
C SER A 10 2.53 1.66 2.92
N VAL A 11 3.82 1.33 2.79
CA VAL A 11 4.60 0.63 3.80
C VAL A 11 5.00 1.60 4.91
N CYS A 12 4.32 1.53 6.06
CA CYS A 12 4.54 2.44 7.19
C CYS A 12 5.20 1.76 8.41
N ASP A 13 5.47 0.47 8.35
CA ASP A 13 6.12 -0.33 9.39
C ASP A 13 7.53 -0.82 8.99
N ASN A 14 8.21 -0.04 8.14
CA ASN A 14 9.62 -0.25 7.80
C ASN A 14 10.32 1.10 7.62
N LYS A 15 11.31 1.38 8.47
CA LYS A 15 12.04 2.66 8.49
C LYS A 15 12.80 2.96 7.19
N LEU A 16 13.29 1.93 6.51
CA LEU A 16 14.07 2.10 5.28
C LEU A 16 13.20 2.47 4.06
N LEU A 17 11.92 2.10 4.09
CA LEU A 17 10.98 2.36 2.99
C LEU A 17 10.12 3.60 3.25
N LYS A 18 10.04 4.04 4.51
CA LYS A 18 9.23 5.19 4.89
C LYS A 18 9.90 6.50 4.46
N LYS A 19 9.16 7.31 3.72
CA LYS A 19 9.52 8.70 3.40
C LYS A 19 8.95 9.66 4.43
N SER A 20 9.53 10.87 4.50
CA SER A 20 9.00 11.94 5.34
C SER A 20 7.61 12.40 4.86
N MET A 21 6.85 13.03 5.76
CA MET A 21 5.55 13.61 5.40
C MET A 21 5.67 14.67 4.30
N GLU A 22 6.71 15.50 4.39
CA GLU A 22 6.96 16.54 3.39
C GLU A 22 7.28 15.94 2.01
N GLU A 23 8.13 14.92 1.94
CA GLU A 23 8.39 14.20 0.68
C GLU A 23 7.11 13.58 0.11
N ASN A 24 6.27 12.99 0.96
CA ASN A 24 5.01 12.39 0.52
C ASN A 24 4.03 13.46 0.00
N ARG A 25 3.92 14.63 0.64
CA ARG A 25 3.14 15.77 0.15
C ARG A 25 3.60 16.23 -1.22
N GLN A 26 4.91 16.37 -1.40
CA GLN A 26 5.47 16.75 -2.71
C GLN A 26 5.16 15.71 -3.80
N ILE A 27 5.26 14.42 -3.47
CA ILE A 27 4.90 13.34 -4.39
C ILE A 27 3.43 13.43 -4.80
N VAL A 28 2.51 13.64 -3.85
CA VAL A 28 1.06 13.78 -4.12
C VAL A 28 0.80 15.01 -4.99
N LYS A 29 1.37 16.16 -4.65
CA LYS A 29 1.23 17.39 -5.45
C LYS A 29 1.69 17.18 -6.91
N CYS A 30 2.83 16.53 -7.10
CA CYS A 30 3.31 16.20 -8.46
C CYS A 30 2.38 15.20 -9.17
N ALA A 31 1.80 14.25 -8.44
CA ALA A 31 0.85 13.30 -8.98
C ALA A 31 -0.43 13.96 -9.44
N ASP A 32 -1.00 14.90 -8.65
CA ASP A 32 -2.20 15.64 -8.99
C ASP A 32 -1.99 16.49 -10.26
N GLN A 33 -0.88 17.22 -10.33
CA GLN A 33 -0.53 17.98 -11.55
C GLN A 33 -0.37 17.06 -12.77
N ARG A 34 0.22 15.87 -12.57
CA ARG A 34 0.37 14.89 -13.64
C ARG A 34 -0.97 14.34 -14.12
N ILE A 35 -1.89 14.08 -13.20
CA ILE A 35 -3.26 13.62 -13.50
C ILE A 35 -4.00 14.67 -14.33
N GLU A 36 -3.92 15.94 -13.98
CA GLU A 36 -4.52 17.03 -14.74
C GLU A 36 -3.99 17.10 -16.17
N GLN A 37 -2.66 17.05 -16.34
CA GLN A 37 -2.03 17.04 -17.66
C GLN A 37 -2.50 15.87 -18.52
N ILE A 38 -2.59 14.67 -17.93
CA ILE A 38 -3.06 13.47 -18.62
C ILE A 38 -4.53 13.60 -19.01
N ALA A 39 -5.37 14.12 -18.13
CA ALA A 39 -6.78 14.36 -18.41
C ALA A 39 -6.96 15.30 -19.63
N GLU A 40 -6.16 16.37 -19.71
CA GLU A 40 -6.17 17.27 -20.88
C GLU A 40 -5.67 16.59 -22.17
N GLN A 41 -4.62 15.75 -22.07
CA GLN A 41 -4.14 14.98 -23.22
C GLN A 41 -5.22 14.03 -23.75
N ILE A 42 -5.90 13.32 -22.86
CA ILE A 42 -6.99 12.38 -23.22
C ILE A 42 -8.15 13.15 -23.88
N LYS A 43 -8.56 14.30 -23.35
CA LYS A 43 -9.59 15.16 -23.97
C LYS A 43 -9.23 15.59 -25.39
N ARG A 44 -7.94 15.76 -25.68
CA ARG A 44 -7.42 16.09 -27.02
C ARG A 44 -7.24 14.86 -27.93
N GLY A 45 -7.65 13.67 -27.48
CA GLY A 45 -7.48 12.42 -28.22
C GLY A 45 -6.04 11.89 -28.22
N GLN A 46 -5.17 12.41 -27.34
CA GLN A 46 -3.79 11.97 -27.19
C GLN A 46 -3.72 10.92 -26.05
N TYR A 47 -3.24 9.72 -26.38
CA TYR A 47 -3.17 8.62 -25.41
C TYR A 47 -1.71 8.29 -25.09
N PRO A 48 -1.21 8.64 -23.89
CA PRO A 48 0.16 8.32 -23.48
C PRO A 48 0.46 6.82 -23.59
N GLN A 49 1.69 6.46 -23.86
CA GLN A 49 2.15 5.07 -24.04
C GLN A 49 3.26 4.71 -23.02
N GLU A 50 3.20 5.31 -21.83
CA GLU A 50 4.20 5.07 -20.78
C GLU A 50 4.08 3.66 -20.21
N GLY A 51 5.22 3.02 -19.96
CA GLY A 51 5.24 1.69 -19.36
C GLY A 51 4.83 0.53 -20.29
N LEU A 52 4.52 0.79 -21.56
CA LEU A 52 4.08 -0.21 -22.52
C LEU A 52 5.21 -0.72 -23.43
N SER A 53 6.47 -0.33 -23.20
CA SER A 53 7.60 -0.83 -23.97
C SER A 53 7.87 -2.31 -23.66
N VAL A 54 8.49 -3.03 -24.62
CA VAL A 54 8.91 -4.43 -24.43
C VAL A 54 9.80 -4.59 -23.20
N ILE A 55 10.71 -3.64 -22.97
CA ILE A 55 11.60 -3.63 -21.79
C ILE A 55 10.77 -3.52 -20.49
N SER A 56 9.72 -2.70 -20.48
CA SER A 56 8.83 -2.57 -19.33
C SER A 56 8.07 -3.87 -19.05
N HIS A 57 7.62 -4.57 -20.08
CA HIS A 57 6.99 -5.89 -19.95
C HIS A 57 7.95 -6.95 -19.40
N ILE A 58 9.18 -6.99 -19.88
CA ILE A 58 10.21 -7.92 -19.38
C ILE A 58 10.53 -7.61 -17.91
N LYS A 59 10.75 -6.34 -17.56
CA LYS A 59 10.97 -5.92 -16.16
C LYS A 59 9.78 -6.26 -15.25
N GLY A 60 8.56 -6.06 -15.72
CA GLY A 60 7.34 -6.41 -15.00
C GLY A 60 7.23 -7.93 -14.79
N LEU A 61 7.53 -8.73 -15.80
CA LEU A 61 7.51 -10.19 -15.70
C LEU A 61 8.56 -10.71 -14.71
N LEU A 62 9.81 -10.34 -14.89
CA LEU A 62 10.92 -10.86 -14.08
C LEU A 62 10.93 -10.28 -12.67
N GLY A 63 10.75 -8.96 -12.53
CA GLY A 63 10.79 -8.29 -11.23
C GLY A 63 9.50 -8.48 -10.43
N GLN A 64 8.38 -8.07 -11.02
CA GLN A 64 7.10 -8.02 -10.30
C GLN A 64 6.45 -9.42 -10.20
N ARG A 65 6.37 -10.15 -11.29
CA ARG A 65 5.60 -11.39 -11.33
C ARG A 65 6.37 -12.60 -10.79
N LEU A 66 7.65 -12.76 -11.10
CA LEU A 66 8.42 -13.91 -10.66
C LEU A 66 9.12 -13.67 -9.32
N TRP A 67 9.89 -12.59 -9.22
CA TRP A 67 10.69 -12.34 -8.00
C TRP A 67 9.82 -11.81 -6.85
N PHE A 68 9.02 -10.78 -7.08
CA PHE A 68 8.22 -10.15 -6.03
C PHE A 68 7.12 -11.08 -5.50
N TYR A 69 6.45 -11.84 -6.37
CA TYR A 69 5.45 -12.83 -5.96
C TYR A 69 6.06 -13.88 -5.01
N ARG A 70 7.22 -14.43 -5.35
CA ARG A 70 7.92 -15.39 -4.46
C ARG A 70 8.33 -14.74 -3.14
N LYS A 71 8.75 -13.50 -3.16
CA LYS A 71 9.12 -12.75 -1.95
C LYS A 71 7.91 -12.51 -1.06
N THR A 72 6.79 -12.03 -1.63
CA THR A 72 5.60 -11.67 -0.87
C THR A 72 4.82 -12.87 -0.36
N SER A 73 4.87 -14.03 -1.02
CA SER A 73 4.25 -15.26 -0.52
C SER A 73 4.80 -15.69 0.86
N GLY A 74 6.02 -15.28 1.21
CA GLY A 74 6.61 -15.51 2.54
C GLY A 74 6.06 -14.61 3.65
N TYR A 75 5.13 -13.70 3.37
CA TYR A 75 4.54 -12.77 4.34
C TYR A 75 3.05 -13.02 4.62
N THR A 76 2.45 -14.03 4.01
CA THR A 76 1.01 -14.31 4.12
C THR A 76 0.53 -14.59 5.54
N ASP A 77 1.41 -15.08 6.41
CA ASP A 77 1.17 -15.45 7.80
C ASP A 77 1.93 -14.57 8.82
N LYS A 78 2.60 -13.51 8.38
CA LYS A 78 3.46 -12.67 9.24
C LYS A 78 2.79 -11.44 9.82
N LEU A 79 1.50 -11.24 9.57
CA LEU A 79 0.77 -10.13 10.16
C LEU A 79 0.71 -10.30 11.69
N LYS A 80 1.18 -9.30 12.42
CA LYS A 80 1.20 -9.31 13.90
C LYS A 80 0.27 -8.25 14.45
N ILE A 81 -0.40 -8.58 15.55
CA ILE A 81 -1.30 -7.67 16.26
C ILE A 81 -0.85 -7.59 17.71
N SER A 82 -0.50 -6.39 18.13
CA SER A 82 0.04 -6.13 19.47
C SER A 82 -1.04 -6.07 20.55
N GLY A 83 -0.63 -6.06 21.82
CA GLY A 83 -1.51 -6.02 22.96
C GLY A 83 -2.34 -4.75 23.10
N VAL A 84 -2.00 -3.66 22.42
CA VAL A 84 -2.77 -2.40 22.42
C VAL A 84 -4.02 -2.44 21.53
N CYS A 85 -4.32 -3.60 20.91
CA CYS A 85 -5.54 -3.78 20.11
C CYS A 85 -6.79 -3.68 21.00
N ILE A 86 -7.74 -2.85 20.60
CA ILE A 86 -9.02 -2.60 21.30
C ILE A 86 -10.21 -3.35 20.66
N GLY A 87 -9.98 -4.24 19.70
CA GLY A 87 -11.04 -5.03 19.08
C GLY A 87 -12.08 -4.26 18.27
N CYS A 88 -11.78 -3.06 17.80
CA CYS A 88 -12.75 -2.18 17.10
C CYS A 88 -13.28 -2.73 15.76
N GLY A 89 -12.67 -3.78 15.21
CA GLY A 89 -13.11 -4.46 13.99
C GLY A 89 -12.82 -3.75 12.67
N LEU A 90 -12.21 -2.55 12.66
CA LEU A 90 -11.88 -1.83 11.42
C LEU A 90 -11.01 -2.66 10.48
N CYS A 91 -10.00 -3.33 11.00
CA CYS A 91 -9.10 -4.18 10.21
C CYS A 91 -9.81 -5.39 9.60
N SER A 92 -10.72 -6.01 10.32
CA SER A 92 -11.51 -7.16 9.85
C SER A 92 -12.45 -6.73 8.73
N ARG A 93 -13.24 -5.67 8.92
CA ARG A 93 -14.18 -5.16 7.90
C ARG A 93 -13.52 -4.68 6.61
N ASN A 94 -12.30 -4.16 6.70
CA ASN A 94 -11.58 -3.61 5.55
C ASN A 94 -10.57 -4.58 4.91
N CYS A 95 -10.43 -5.79 5.41
CA CYS A 95 -9.52 -6.78 4.82
C CYS A 95 -10.14 -7.37 3.54
N PRO A 96 -9.55 -7.16 2.35
CA PRO A 96 -10.10 -7.69 1.10
C PRO A 96 -10.05 -9.21 1.02
N MET A 97 -9.21 -9.84 1.85
CA MET A 97 -9.05 -11.30 1.90
C MET A 97 -9.82 -11.95 3.05
N GLY A 98 -10.54 -11.18 3.88
CA GLY A 98 -11.15 -11.72 5.09
C GLY A 98 -10.14 -12.33 6.07
N ASN A 99 -8.88 -11.89 6.03
CA ASN A 99 -7.76 -12.52 6.75
C ASN A 99 -7.71 -12.17 8.24
N ILE A 100 -8.62 -11.36 8.76
CA ILE A 100 -8.61 -10.92 10.16
C ILE A 100 -9.99 -11.12 10.76
N GLU A 101 -10.04 -11.87 11.85
CA GLU A 101 -11.24 -12.08 12.65
C GLU A 101 -11.13 -11.33 13.99
N ILE A 102 -12.28 -11.04 14.62
CA ILE A 102 -12.32 -10.54 15.99
C ILE A 102 -12.72 -11.71 16.88
N ARG A 103 -11.85 -12.07 17.81
CA ARG A 103 -12.08 -13.08 18.86
C ARG A 103 -11.71 -12.49 20.21
N ASP A 104 -12.53 -12.68 21.20
CA ASP A 104 -12.29 -12.19 22.58
C ASP A 104 -11.86 -10.70 22.62
N TYR A 105 -12.59 -9.85 21.90
CA TYR A 105 -12.31 -8.40 21.77
C TYR A 105 -10.93 -8.06 21.22
N ARG A 106 -10.33 -8.96 20.45
CA ARG A 106 -9.01 -8.77 19.79
C ARG A 106 -9.05 -9.22 18.34
N ALA A 107 -8.28 -8.54 17.51
CA ALA A 107 -8.08 -8.98 16.15
C ALA A 107 -7.08 -10.16 16.11
N VAL A 108 -7.44 -11.18 15.37
CA VAL A 108 -6.63 -12.39 15.15
C VAL A 108 -6.37 -12.55 13.65
N PRO A 109 -5.12 -12.52 13.19
CA PRO A 109 -4.79 -12.67 11.79
C PRO A 109 -4.80 -14.14 11.36
N GLY A 110 -5.25 -14.40 10.14
CA GLY A 110 -5.09 -15.68 9.45
C GLY A 110 -3.78 -15.74 8.63
N LYS A 111 -3.76 -16.61 7.62
CA LYS A 111 -2.59 -16.89 6.76
C LYS A 111 -2.77 -16.48 5.30
N GLN A 112 -3.65 -15.53 5.01
CA GLN A 112 -4.00 -15.10 3.65
C GLN A 112 -3.70 -13.62 3.41
N CYS A 113 -2.71 -13.06 4.09
CA CYS A 113 -2.33 -11.66 3.93
C CYS A 113 -1.73 -11.41 2.54
N THR A 114 -2.22 -10.40 1.83
CA THR A 114 -1.70 -9.98 0.51
C THR A 114 -0.86 -8.70 0.58
N MET A 115 -0.38 -8.33 1.75
CA MET A 115 0.46 -7.14 1.97
C MET A 115 -0.17 -5.82 1.47
N CYS A 116 -1.49 -5.68 1.49
CA CYS A 116 -2.16 -4.48 0.99
C CYS A 116 -2.10 -3.28 1.96
N TYR A 117 -1.62 -3.47 3.17
CA TYR A 117 -1.44 -2.46 4.23
C TYR A 117 -2.71 -1.73 4.71
N ARG A 118 -3.87 -2.04 4.16
CA ARG A 118 -5.14 -1.36 4.50
C ARG A 118 -5.45 -1.43 6.01
N CYS A 119 -5.33 -2.61 6.62
CA CYS A 119 -5.56 -2.80 8.06
C CYS A 119 -4.56 -2.01 8.93
N ILE A 120 -3.30 -1.92 8.50
CA ILE A 120 -2.24 -1.19 9.20
C ILE A 120 -2.52 0.32 9.14
N SER A 121 -2.85 0.84 7.94
CA SER A 121 -3.11 2.26 7.71
C SER A 121 -4.40 2.77 8.40
N LEU A 122 -5.38 1.88 8.63
CA LEU A 122 -6.65 2.23 9.27
C LEU A 122 -6.69 1.98 10.80
N CYS A 123 -5.69 1.32 11.38
CA CYS A 123 -5.72 0.96 12.79
C CYS A 123 -5.55 2.18 13.71
N PRO A 124 -6.56 2.61 14.51
CA PRO A 124 -6.45 3.80 15.35
C PRO A 124 -5.39 3.63 16.45
N GLN A 125 -5.16 2.41 16.91
CA GLN A 125 -4.16 2.08 17.93
C GLN A 125 -2.78 1.76 17.34
N LYS A 126 -2.60 1.80 16.01
CA LYS A 126 -1.35 1.40 15.33
C LYS A 126 -0.84 0.02 15.79
N ALA A 127 -1.79 -0.87 16.12
CA ALA A 127 -1.54 -2.16 16.76
C ALA A 127 -1.05 -3.25 15.79
N ILE A 128 -1.04 -2.99 14.49
CA ILE A 128 -0.83 -4.00 13.44
C ILE A 128 0.49 -3.72 12.73
N THR A 129 1.32 -4.75 12.58
CA THR A 129 2.58 -4.70 11.83
C THR A 129 2.74 -5.94 10.94
N LEU A 130 3.49 -5.82 9.86
CA LEU A 130 3.81 -6.90 8.94
C LEU A 130 5.31 -7.09 8.76
N LEU A 131 6.07 -6.00 8.56
CA LEU A 131 7.52 -6.03 8.40
C LEU A 131 8.27 -5.89 9.72
N GLY A 132 7.57 -5.52 10.80
CA GLY A 132 8.04 -5.65 12.17
C GLY A 132 8.35 -4.36 12.91
N ASP A 133 8.55 -3.23 12.23
CA ASP A 133 8.74 -1.96 12.90
C ASP A 133 7.41 -1.42 13.44
N GLN A 134 7.46 -0.75 14.59
CA GLN A 134 6.27 -0.11 15.14
C GLN A 134 5.81 1.04 14.24
N VAL A 135 4.52 1.05 13.91
CA VAL A 135 3.91 2.11 13.11
C VAL A 135 3.85 3.39 13.94
N GLN A 136 4.69 4.35 13.60
CA GLN A 136 4.68 5.67 14.24
C GLN A 136 3.64 6.58 13.59
N GLU A 137 3.59 6.54 12.27
CA GLU A 137 2.70 7.34 11.46
C GLU A 137 2.14 6.49 10.32
N GLN A 138 0.84 6.54 10.16
CA GLN A 138 0.14 5.76 9.14
C GLN A 138 0.21 6.47 7.78
N CYS A 139 0.28 5.68 6.72
CA CYS A 139 0.22 6.17 5.35
C CYS A 139 -1.25 6.33 4.90
N GLY A 140 -1.57 7.44 4.27
CA GLY A 140 -2.90 7.69 3.72
C GLY A 140 -2.93 9.00 2.94
N TYR A 141 -3.61 9.01 1.78
CA TYR A 141 -3.72 10.20 0.92
C TYR A 141 -4.21 11.43 1.70
N GLU A 142 -5.25 11.26 2.53
CA GLU A 142 -5.87 12.32 3.34
C GLU A 142 -4.90 13.04 4.30
N LYS A 143 -3.75 12.44 4.58
CA LYS A 143 -2.71 13.02 5.43
C LYS A 143 -1.67 13.84 4.66
N TYR A 144 -1.69 13.72 3.33
CA TYR A 144 -0.71 14.35 2.45
C TYR A 144 -1.28 15.56 1.70
N VAL A 145 -2.61 15.72 1.72
CA VAL A 145 -3.36 16.82 1.12
C VAL A 145 -3.53 17.99 2.08
#